data_21a6a0cbf5d78f5a9770036fc3c434e5
#
_entry.id   21a6a0cbf5d78f5a9770036fc3c434e5
#
_cell.length_a   1.000
_cell.length_b   1.000
_cell.length_c   1.000
_cell.angle_alpha   90.00
_cell.angle_beta   90.00
_cell.angle_gamma   90.00
#
_symmetry.space_group_name_H-M   'P 1'
#
loop_
_entity.id
_entity.type
_entity.pdbx_description
1 polymer ?
#
loop_
_entity_poly.entity_id
_entity_poly.type
_entity_poly.pdbx_seq_one_letter_code
_entity_poly.pdbx_strand_id
1 'polypeptide(L)' 'MLAEAKLLDRLELDLDWYYKHSELLKKEHPDEFLAIKERKIIAKGKTMDEVIQRLKEKREDPSEVLIKFASTITMIF' A
#
# COMPACT_ATOMS: atom_id res chain seq x y z
N MET A 1 4.49 -8.47 -21.51
CA MET A 1 5.05 -9.62 -20.84
C MET A 1 6.15 -9.28 -19.87
N LEU A 2 7.24 -8.70 -20.33
CA LEU A 2 8.31 -8.29 -19.42
C LEU A 2 7.84 -7.23 -18.44
N ALA A 3 6.99 -6.30 -18.89
CA ALA A 3 6.46 -5.26 -18.02
C ALA A 3 5.57 -5.83 -16.92
N GLU A 4 4.76 -6.85 -17.25
CA GLU A 4 3.89 -7.50 -16.27
C GLU A 4 4.70 -8.26 -15.24
N ALA A 5 5.74 -8.97 -15.66
CA ALA A 5 6.61 -9.70 -14.75
C ALA A 5 7.31 -8.75 -13.78
N LYS A 6 7.79 -7.60 -14.30
CA LYS A 6 8.44 -6.59 -13.45
C LYS A 6 7.47 -5.97 -12.46
N LEU A 7 6.23 -5.74 -12.88
CA LEU A 7 5.22 -5.20 -11.98
C LEU A 7 4.92 -6.18 -10.84
N LEU A 8 4.74 -7.46 -11.17
CA LEU A 8 4.48 -8.48 -10.15
C LEU A 8 5.64 -8.60 -9.17
N ASP A 9 6.88 -8.58 -9.67
CA ASP A 9 8.06 -8.64 -8.82
C ASP A 9 8.10 -7.43 -7.87
N ARG A 10 7.78 -6.25 -8.38
CA ARG A 10 7.76 -5.04 -7.57
C ARG A 10 6.67 -5.10 -6.50
N LEU A 11 5.49 -5.59 -6.87
CA LEU A 11 4.40 -5.72 -5.91
C LEU A 11 4.73 -6.73 -4.81
N GLU A 12 5.41 -7.82 -5.16
CA GLU A 12 5.85 -8.79 -4.17
C GLU A 12 6.87 -8.20 -3.21
N LEU A 13 7.81 -7.42 -3.71
CA LEU A 13 8.80 -6.75 -2.87
C LEU A 13 8.13 -5.75 -1.94
N ASP A 14 7.15 -5.01 -2.46
CA ASP A 14 6.42 -4.02 -1.65
C ASP A 14 5.58 -4.71 -0.58
N LEU A 15 4.98 -5.85 -0.90
CA LEU A 15 4.19 -6.62 0.05
C LEU A 15 5.08 -7.16 1.17
N ASP A 16 6.24 -7.69 0.82
CA ASP A 16 7.21 -8.18 1.79
C ASP A 16 7.67 -7.04 2.71
N TRP A 17 7.97 -5.88 2.13
CA TRP A 17 8.33 -4.69 2.89
C TRP A 17 7.20 -4.30 3.86
N TYR A 18 5.96 -4.33 3.39
CA TYR A 18 4.81 -4.00 4.22
C TYR A 18 4.73 -4.92 5.45
N TYR A 19 4.85 -6.23 5.25
CA TYR A 19 4.76 -7.16 6.35
C TYR A 19 5.90 -7.01 7.35
N LYS A 20 7.09 -6.72 6.87
CA LYS A 20 8.24 -6.50 7.76
C LYS A 20 8.09 -5.25 8.60
N HIS A 21 7.36 -4.25 8.11
CA HIS A 21 7.18 -2.98 8.80
C HIS A 21 5.76 -2.79 9.33
N SER A 22 4.95 -3.84 9.33
CA SER A 22 3.52 -3.71 9.65
C SER A 22 3.25 -3.13 11.04
N GLU A 23 4.03 -3.53 12.04
CA GLU A 23 3.84 -3.02 13.39
C GLU A 23 4.04 -1.51 13.45
N LEU A 24 5.11 -1.03 12.84
CA LEU A 24 5.41 0.39 12.80
C LEU A 24 4.36 1.15 12.00
N LEU A 25 3.98 0.60 10.86
CA LEU A 25 2.98 1.24 10.00
C LEU A 25 1.63 1.35 10.68
N LYS A 26 1.24 0.36 11.48
CA LYS A 26 -0.01 0.41 12.25
C LYS A 26 0.03 1.49 13.32
N LYS A 27 1.21 1.74 13.88
CA LYS A 27 1.37 2.80 14.87
C LYS A 27 1.33 4.18 14.24
N GLU A 28 1.99 4.35 13.11
CA GLU A 28 2.09 5.64 12.44
C GLU A 28 0.83 6.00 11.67
N HIS A 29 0.15 4.99 11.12
CA HIS A 29 -1.02 5.20 10.26
C HIS A 29 -2.17 4.27 10.69
N PRO A 30 -2.69 4.43 11.93
CA PRO A 30 -3.72 3.52 12.42
C PRO A 30 -5.00 3.61 11.61
N ASP A 31 -5.48 2.44 11.17
CA ASP A 31 -6.73 2.30 10.43
C ASP A 31 -6.82 3.19 9.19
N GLU A 32 -5.69 3.30 8.48
CA GLU A 32 -5.63 4.01 7.20
C GLU A 32 -5.27 3.05 6.08
N PHE A 33 -5.75 3.39 4.88
CA PHE A 33 -5.31 2.71 3.66
C PHE A 33 -4.00 3.33 3.21
N LEU A 34 -3.05 2.49 2.84
CA LEU A 34 -1.71 2.92 2.44
C LEU A 34 -1.42 2.43 1.03
N ALA A 35 -1.00 3.34 0.16
CA ALA A 35 -0.54 3.00 -1.18
C ALA A 35 0.97 2.94 -1.16
N ILE A 36 1.52 1.79 -1.55
CA ILE A 36 2.95 1.50 -1.43
C ILE A 36 3.54 1.27 -2.80
N LYS A 37 4.63 1.95 -3.08
CA LYS A 37 5.38 1.79 -4.33
C LYS A 37 6.85 1.94 -4.03
N GLU A 38 7.65 1.00 -4.54
CA GLU A 38 9.09 1.00 -4.35
C GLU A 38 9.48 1.12 -2.87
N ARG A 39 8.74 0.36 -2.04
CA ARG A 39 8.97 0.30 -0.59
C ARG A 39 8.84 1.67 0.09
N LYS A 40 7.87 2.46 -0.39
CA LYS A 40 7.54 3.76 0.20
C LYS A 40 6.04 3.94 0.20
N ILE A 41 5.54 4.67 1.18
CA ILE A 41 4.14 5.08 1.20
C ILE A 41 4.02 6.33 0.33
N ILE A 42 3.30 6.22 -0.78
CA ILE A 42 3.14 7.35 -1.70
C ILE A 42 1.79 8.04 -1.55
N ALA A 43 0.84 7.39 -0.89
CA ALA A 43 -0.47 8.00 -0.60
C ALA A 43 -1.10 7.28 0.57
N LYS A 44 -2.01 7.96 1.28
CA LYS A 44 -2.75 7.37 2.38
C LYS A 44 -4.11 8.05 2.49
N GLY A 45 -5.04 7.39 3.15
CA GLY A 45 -6.38 7.94 3.37
C GLY A 45 -7.21 7.04 4.26
N LYS A 46 -8.29 7.58 4.77
CA LYS A 46 -9.21 6.82 5.63
C LYS A 46 -10.10 5.88 4.82
N THR A 47 -10.28 6.16 3.55
CA THR A 47 -11.07 5.32 2.66
C THR A 47 -10.26 4.99 1.41
N MET A 48 -10.67 3.94 0.72
CA MET A 48 -10.04 3.56 -0.55
C MET A 48 -10.19 4.67 -1.58
N ASP A 49 -11.36 5.32 -1.61
CA ASP A 49 -11.61 6.42 -2.54
C ASP A 49 -10.63 7.57 -2.35
N GLU A 50 -10.32 7.91 -1.10
CA GLU A 50 -9.33 8.96 -0.83
C GLU A 50 -7.96 8.61 -1.37
N VAL A 51 -7.54 7.35 -1.18
CA VAL A 51 -6.24 6.90 -1.66
C VAL A 51 -6.19 6.94 -3.18
N ILE A 52 -7.24 6.46 -3.83
CA ILE A 52 -7.31 6.45 -5.29
C ILE A 52 -7.27 7.89 -5.83
N GLN A 53 -8.01 8.79 -5.18
CA GLN A 53 -8.02 10.21 -5.56
C GLN A 53 -6.62 10.81 -5.46
N ARG A 54 -5.92 10.54 -4.37
CA ARG A 54 -4.57 11.06 -4.16
C ARG A 54 -3.57 10.49 -5.17
N LEU A 55 -3.73 9.21 -5.53
CA LEU A 55 -2.89 8.58 -6.54
C LEU A 55 -3.10 9.24 -7.90
N LYS A 56 -4.35 9.51 -8.25
CA LYS A 56 -4.68 10.18 -9.51
C LYS A 56 -4.09 11.58 -9.57
N GLU A 57 -4.14 12.31 -8.47
CA GLU A 57 -3.54 13.64 -8.38
C GLU A 57 -2.04 13.60 -8.60
N LYS A 58 -1.39 12.53 -8.19
CA LYS A 58 0.04 12.32 -8.38
C LYS A 58 0.36 11.67 -9.72
N ARG A 59 -0.67 11.40 -10.53
CA ARG A 59 -0.54 10.73 -11.82
C ARG A 59 0.03 9.32 -11.68
N GLU A 60 -0.29 8.67 -10.57
CA GLU A 60 0.04 7.28 -10.33
C GLU A 60 -1.15 6.41 -10.70
N ASP A 61 -0.89 5.28 -11.36
CA ASP A 61 -1.95 4.35 -11.73
C ASP A 61 -2.27 3.46 -10.52
N PRO A 62 -3.49 3.53 -9.96
CA PRO A 62 -3.83 2.70 -8.79
C PRO A 62 -3.67 1.21 -9.01
N SER A 63 -3.79 0.73 -10.24
CA SER A 63 -3.65 -0.69 -10.55
C SER A 63 -2.20 -1.17 -10.49
N GLU A 64 -1.24 -0.25 -10.44
CA GLU A 64 0.18 -0.56 -10.41
C GLU A 64 0.83 -0.35 -9.06
N VAL A 65 0.05 -0.04 -8.03
CA VAL A 65 0.57 0.14 -6.67
C VAL A 65 -0.09 -0.84 -5.72
N LEU A 66 0.62 -1.18 -4.66
CA LEU A 66 0.08 -2.04 -3.62
C LEU A 66 -0.71 -1.16 -2.65
N ILE A 67 -1.97 -1.52 -2.39
CA ILE A 67 -2.79 -0.80 -1.42
C ILE A 67 -3.12 -1.76 -0.28
N LYS A 68 -2.78 -1.37 0.95
CA LYS A 68 -3.01 -2.17 2.15
C LYS A 68 -3.72 -1.33 3.21
N PHE A 69 -4.56 -1.98 3.99
CA PHE A 69 -5.22 -1.34 5.12
C PHE A 69 -4.45 -1.69 6.40
N ALA A 70 -3.94 -0.65 7.07
CA ALA A 70 -3.18 -0.82 8.31
C ALA A 70 -4.13 -0.91 9.50
N SER A 71 -4.77 -2.06 9.64
CA SER A 71 -5.74 -2.29 10.72
C SER A 71 -5.07 -2.41 12.06
N THR A 72 -5.61 -1.70 13.07
CA THR A 72 -5.15 -1.84 14.45
C THR A 72 -5.86 -2.98 15.16
N ILE A 73 -6.89 -3.55 14.54
CA ILE A 73 -7.64 -4.67 15.10
C ILE A 73 -6.87 -5.96 14.88
N THR A 74 -6.58 -6.67 15.98
CA THR A 74 -5.94 -7.97 15.91
C THR A 74 -7.01 -9.04 15.97
N MET A 75 -7.09 -9.84 14.92
CA MET A 75 -8.04 -10.95 14.86
C MET A 75 -7.36 -12.19 15.39
N ILE A 76 -7.92 -12.75 16.45
CA ILE A 76 -7.39 -13.98 17.06
C ILE A 76 -8.44 -15.07 16.87
N PHE A 77 -8.05 -16.12 16.20
CA PHE A 77 -8.92 -17.25 15.97
C PHE A 77 -8.35 -18.52 16.57
#